data_7efd9c76c7f3deb5d4330eeb91cc19af
#
_entry.id   7efd9c76c7f3deb5d4330eeb91cc19af
#
_cell.length_a   1.000
_cell.length_b   1.000
_cell.length_c   1.000
_cell.angle_alpha   90.00
_cell.angle_beta   90.00
_cell.angle_gamma   90.00
#
_symmetry.space_group_name_H-M   'P 1'
#
loop_
_entity.id
_entity.type
_entity.pdbx_description
1 polymer ?
#
loop_
_entity_poly.entity_id
_entity_poly.type
_entity_poly.pdbx_seq_one_letter_code
_entity_poly.pdbx_strand_id
1 'polypeptide(L)'
;MGNSKAYPVLRTDDARTAYTQARRLCALLEQEDEVWLTAELRTAGEVRRMAALLPGGTFDHTRTRTDPVTGRYVEFDLDVTTADDAALEAHLPLDLTEEVPAGNVVARFAKALGDGAAAIEWHGRWPDVPAADHDGSPPYDGVQVVFHGDRAQRGRWTEEHTVFVHVTKFGDLSRARKLAAHIGGEVLGEAQLGW
;
A
#
# COMPACT_ATOMS: atom_id res chain seq x y z
N MET A 1 -13.63 7.86 -7.61
CA MET A 1 -13.58 6.76 -8.61
C MET A 1 -12.12 6.55 -8.92
N GLY A 2 -11.59 5.32 -8.81
CA GLY A 2 -10.20 5.05 -9.13
C GLY A 2 -9.88 5.28 -10.61
N ASN A 3 -8.69 5.74 -10.88
CA ASN A 3 -8.23 6.08 -12.22
C ASN A 3 -7.44 4.92 -12.86
N SER A 4 -7.16 3.86 -12.09
CA SER A 4 -6.48 2.65 -12.57
C SER A 4 -7.31 1.38 -12.35
N LYS A 5 -6.93 0.33 -13.09
CA LYS A 5 -7.36 -1.05 -12.89
C LYS A 5 -6.22 -1.81 -12.24
N ALA A 6 -6.46 -2.37 -11.07
CA ALA A 6 -5.50 -3.19 -10.34
C ALA A 6 -5.74 -4.68 -10.64
N TYR A 7 -4.77 -5.32 -11.25
CA TYR A 7 -4.81 -6.76 -11.55
C TYR A 7 -3.93 -7.53 -10.58
N PRO A 8 -4.46 -8.49 -9.80
CA PRO A 8 -3.62 -9.37 -8.98
C PRO A 8 -2.80 -10.29 -9.88
N VAL A 9 -1.48 -10.29 -9.70
CA VAL A 9 -0.54 -11.04 -10.55
C VAL A 9 0.31 -12.05 -9.79
N LEU A 10 0.29 -11.98 -8.46
CA LEU A 10 0.90 -12.95 -7.57
C LEU A 10 0.13 -12.98 -6.26
N ARG A 11 0.00 -14.18 -5.69
CA ARG A 11 -0.47 -14.38 -4.31
C ARG A 11 0.43 -15.39 -3.64
N THR A 12 0.85 -15.13 -2.41
CA THR A 12 1.78 -15.96 -1.64
C THR A 12 1.63 -15.70 -0.14
N ASP A 13 1.97 -16.67 0.68
CA ASP A 13 2.07 -16.57 2.13
C ASP A 13 3.44 -16.02 2.62
N ASP A 14 4.40 -15.86 1.71
CA ASP A 14 5.73 -15.31 2.02
C ASP A 14 5.83 -13.82 1.63
N ALA A 15 5.79 -12.95 2.63
CA ALA A 15 5.91 -11.50 2.48
C ALA A 15 7.19 -11.07 1.73
N ARG A 16 8.30 -11.80 1.94
CA ARG A 16 9.57 -11.51 1.27
C ARG A 16 9.48 -11.80 -0.22
N THR A 17 8.83 -12.90 -0.60
CA THR A 17 8.57 -13.26 -2.00
C THR A 17 7.68 -12.20 -2.65
N ALA A 18 6.57 -11.81 -2.01
CA ALA A 18 5.68 -10.77 -2.52
C ALA A 18 6.44 -9.46 -2.78
N TYR A 19 7.20 -8.97 -1.79
CA TYR A 19 8.02 -7.76 -1.92
C TYR A 19 9.06 -7.88 -3.05
N THR A 20 9.75 -9.01 -3.13
CA THR A 20 10.80 -9.23 -4.16
C THR A 20 10.21 -9.21 -5.56
N GLN A 21 9.05 -9.83 -5.78
CA GLN A 21 8.39 -9.84 -7.08
C GLN A 21 7.82 -8.47 -7.45
N ALA A 22 7.27 -7.73 -6.50
CA ALA A 22 6.87 -6.34 -6.71
C ALA A 22 8.07 -5.49 -7.16
N ARG A 23 9.23 -5.62 -6.50
CA ARG A 23 10.47 -4.91 -6.89
C ARG A 23 10.98 -5.29 -8.29
N ARG A 24 10.78 -6.52 -8.73
CA ARG A 24 11.10 -6.92 -10.11
C ARG A 24 10.20 -6.22 -11.14
N LEU A 25 8.93 -6.03 -10.82
CA LEU A 25 8.01 -5.25 -11.66
C LEU A 25 8.38 -3.77 -11.67
N CYS A 26 8.72 -3.20 -10.51
CA CYS A 26 9.19 -1.81 -10.40
C CYS A 26 10.41 -1.52 -11.28
N ALA A 27 11.26 -2.52 -11.56
CA ALA A 27 12.40 -2.34 -12.46
C ALA A 27 12.00 -2.10 -13.93
N LEU A 28 10.75 -2.37 -14.30
CA LEU A 28 10.18 -2.09 -15.62
C LEU A 28 9.43 -0.76 -15.65
N LEU A 29 9.11 -0.18 -14.51
CA LEU A 29 8.30 1.02 -14.37
C LEU A 29 9.21 2.25 -14.46
N GLU A 30 8.82 3.24 -15.26
CA GLU A 30 9.34 4.60 -15.11
C GLU A 30 8.71 5.18 -13.85
N GLN A 31 9.35 4.90 -12.71
CA GLN A 31 8.82 5.14 -11.38
C GLN A 31 8.89 6.63 -11.03
N GLU A 32 7.88 7.12 -10.32
CA GLU A 32 7.93 8.41 -9.63
C GLU A 32 8.92 8.34 -8.45
N ASP A 33 9.41 9.51 -8.02
CA ASP A 33 10.42 9.58 -6.97
C ASP A 33 9.88 9.19 -5.59
N GLU A 34 8.57 9.14 -5.42
CA GLU A 34 7.89 8.91 -4.15
C GLU A 34 7.14 7.57 -4.14
N VAL A 35 7.01 7.00 -2.94
CA VAL A 35 6.38 5.71 -2.67
C VAL A 35 5.42 5.87 -1.50
N TRP A 36 4.17 5.44 -1.68
CA TRP A 36 3.18 5.47 -0.62
C TRP A 36 3.28 4.21 0.23
N LEU A 37 3.30 4.42 1.55
CA LEU A 37 3.36 3.38 2.57
C LEU A 37 2.12 3.48 3.45
N THR A 38 1.44 2.36 3.64
CA THR A 38 0.33 2.26 4.59
C THR A 38 0.46 1.00 5.45
N ALA A 39 0.09 1.08 6.72
CA ALA A 39 0.07 -0.08 7.61
C ALA A 39 -0.98 0.05 8.70
N GLU A 40 -1.66 -1.05 9.02
CA GLU A 40 -2.44 -1.22 10.23
C GLU A 40 -1.53 -1.69 11.36
N LEU A 41 -1.41 -0.91 12.43
CA LEU A 41 -0.55 -1.18 13.57
C LEU A 41 -1.40 -1.68 14.73
N ARG A 42 -1.09 -2.87 15.24
CA ARG A 42 -1.91 -3.59 16.21
C ARG A 42 -1.34 -3.60 17.62
N THR A 43 -0.08 -3.16 17.78
CA THR A 43 0.61 -3.14 19.07
C THR A 43 1.34 -1.81 19.28
N ALA A 44 1.50 -1.38 20.52
CA ALA A 44 2.30 -0.21 20.86
C ALA A 44 3.75 -0.32 20.36
N GLY A 45 4.32 -1.54 20.37
CA GLY A 45 5.65 -1.81 19.83
C GLY A 45 5.77 -1.57 18.33
N GLU A 46 4.72 -1.89 17.55
CA GLU A 46 4.66 -1.58 16.11
C GLU A 46 4.58 -0.08 15.88
N VAL A 47 3.72 0.62 16.62
CA VAL A 47 3.60 2.09 16.53
C VAL A 47 4.94 2.75 16.76
N ARG A 48 5.66 2.41 17.83
CA ARG A 48 6.98 2.98 18.14
C ARG A 48 8.02 2.67 17.08
N ARG A 49 8.05 1.44 16.58
CA ARG A 49 8.97 1.03 15.54
C ARG A 49 8.73 1.82 14.25
N MET A 50 7.46 2.01 13.87
CA MET A 50 7.10 2.75 12.68
C MET A 50 7.31 4.26 12.86
N ALA A 51 6.98 4.85 14.02
CA ALA A 51 7.27 6.26 14.30
C ALA A 51 8.78 6.56 14.24
N ALA A 52 9.63 5.67 14.73
CA ALA A 52 11.07 5.81 14.62
C ALA A 52 11.61 5.64 13.20
N LEU A 53 10.96 4.83 12.38
CA LEU A 53 11.34 4.60 10.97
C LEU A 53 10.84 5.72 10.05
N LEU A 54 9.66 6.23 10.30
CA LEU A 54 8.90 7.17 9.49
C LEU A 54 8.48 8.37 10.36
N PRO A 55 9.41 9.30 10.65
CA PRO A 55 9.14 10.41 11.56
C PRO A 55 8.13 11.45 11.03
N GLY A 56 7.85 11.45 9.72
CA GLY A 56 6.79 12.26 9.10
C GLY A 56 5.45 11.56 9.01
N GLY A 57 5.37 10.29 9.43
CA GLY A 57 4.19 9.44 9.27
C GLY A 57 2.95 10.00 9.98
N THR A 58 1.83 9.96 9.27
CA THR A 58 0.52 10.30 9.81
C THR A 58 -0.10 9.05 10.44
N PHE A 59 -0.50 9.18 11.71
CA PHE A 59 -1.20 8.12 12.43
C PHE A 59 -2.65 8.54 12.66
N ASP A 60 -3.59 7.60 12.48
CA ASP A 60 -5.01 7.85 12.72
C ASP A 60 -5.70 6.56 13.19
N HIS A 61 -6.90 6.70 13.69
CA HIS A 61 -7.74 5.55 14.03
C HIS A 61 -8.11 4.74 12.78
N THR A 62 -7.90 3.44 12.83
CA THR A 62 -8.32 2.50 11.76
C THR A 62 -9.81 2.57 11.43
N ARG A 63 -10.62 2.97 12.40
CA ARG A 63 -12.07 3.17 12.25
C ARG A 63 -12.46 4.52 12.79
N THR A 64 -13.38 5.18 12.11
CA THR A 64 -14.00 6.41 12.62
C THR A 64 -14.48 6.19 14.05
N ARG A 65 -13.96 6.96 14.97
CA ARG A 65 -14.45 7.01 16.37
C ARG A 65 -15.37 8.20 16.53
N THR A 66 -16.47 7.98 17.20
CA THR A 66 -17.42 9.05 17.55
C THR A 66 -17.59 9.11 19.07
N ASP A 67 -17.59 10.30 19.59
CA ASP A 67 -17.93 10.55 20.99
C ASP A 67 -19.38 10.11 21.24
N PRO A 68 -19.64 9.21 22.20
CA PRO A 68 -20.97 8.63 22.41
C PRO A 68 -22.00 9.65 22.94
N VAL A 69 -21.54 10.77 23.48
CA VAL A 69 -22.42 11.82 24.06
C VAL A 69 -22.75 12.86 22.99
N THR A 70 -21.75 13.31 22.24
CA THR A 70 -21.92 14.41 21.28
C THR A 70 -22.17 13.93 19.85
N GLY A 71 -21.88 12.65 19.52
CA GLY A 71 -21.93 12.09 18.17
C GLY A 71 -20.87 12.67 17.21
N ARG A 72 -19.94 13.48 17.72
CA ARG A 72 -18.88 14.07 16.89
C ARG A 72 -17.76 13.10 16.66
N TYR A 73 -17.10 13.27 15.53
CA TYR A 73 -15.85 12.58 15.22
C TYR A 73 -14.79 12.90 16.28
N VAL A 74 -14.05 11.87 16.72
CA VAL A 74 -12.92 11.99 17.64
C VAL A 74 -11.65 11.86 16.80
N GLU A 75 -10.95 12.98 16.64
CA GLU A 75 -9.65 13.01 15.97
C GLU A 75 -8.60 12.26 16.78
N PHE A 76 -7.62 11.69 16.10
CA PHE A 76 -6.44 11.13 16.74
C PHE A 76 -5.44 12.27 16.98
N ASP A 77 -5.22 12.63 18.24
CA ASP A 77 -4.38 13.76 18.67
C ASP A 77 -3.20 13.34 19.57
N LEU A 78 -3.00 12.01 19.73
CA LEU A 78 -1.95 11.49 20.58
C LEU A 78 -0.58 11.59 19.88
N ASP A 79 0.41 12.18 20.55
CA ASP A 79 1.79 12.13 20.08
C ASP A 79 2.38 10.72 20.29
N VAL A 80 2.46 9.94 19.21
CA VAL A 80 2.95 8.55 19.23
C VAL A 80 4.41 8.43 19.65
N THR A 81 5.18 9.52 19.62
CA THR A 81 6.62 9.50 19.99
C THR A 81 6.83 9.64 21.49
N THR A 82 5.92 10.30 22.19
CA THR A 82 6.05 10.64 23.63
C THR A 82 5.03 9.92 24.51
N ALA A 83 3.90 9.46 23.95
CA ALA A 83 2.87 8.72 24.67
C ALA A 83 3.42 7.45 25.32
N ASP A 84 2.92 7.04 26.47
CA ASP A 84 3.26 5.74 27.05
C ASP A 84 2.51 4.59 26.33
N ASP A 85 2.91 3.34 26.59
CA ASP A 85 2.34 2.18 25.90
C ASP A 85 0.87 1.98 26.25
N ALA A 86 0.43 2.27 27.47
CA ALA A 86 -0.97 2.14 27.87
C ALA A 86 -1.86 3.13 27.12
N ALA A 87 -1.37 4.36 26.91
CA ALA A 87 -2.07 5.36 26.09
C ALA A 87 -2.16 4.92 24.63
N LEU A 88 -1.09 4.38 24.05
CA LEU A 88 -1.11 3.84 22.68
C LEU A 88 -2.08 2.67 22.55
N GLU A 89 -2.05 1.71 23.47
CA GLU A 89 -2.91 0.53 23.47
C GLU A 89 -4.41 0.87 23.50
N ALA A 90 -4.78 1.97 24.18
CA ALA A 90 -6.17 2.45 24.22
C ALA A 90 -6.70 2.90 22.84
N HIS A 91 -5.83 3.22 21.89
CA HIS A 91 -6.17 3.71 20.57
C HIS A 91 -6.05 2.66 19.45
N LEU A 92 -5.40 1.51 19.72
CA LEU A 92 -5.18 0.46 18.72
C LEU A 92 -6.48 -0.16 18.20
N PRO A 93 -6.48 -0.65 16.95
CA PRO A 93 -5.44 -0.52 15.95
C PRO A 93 -5.38 0.89 15.36
N LEU A 94 -4.17 1.32 14.95
CA LEU A 94 -3.94 2.57 14.26
C LEU A 94 -3.56 2.34 12.80
N ASP A 95 -3.94 3.24 11.93
CA ASP A 95 -3.45 3.31 10.55
C ASP A 95 -2.28 4.29 10.50
N LEU A 96 -1.22 3.87 9.82
CA LEU A 96 -0.09 4.70 9.43
C LEU A 96 -0.19 4.96 7.93
N THR A 97 0.05 6.21 7.53
CA THR A 97 0.24 6.61 6.13
C THR A 97 1.43 7.53 6.02
N GLU A 98 2.29 7.30 5.05
CA GLU A 98 3.45 8.14 4.76
C GLU A 98 3.83 8.04 3.29
N GLU A 99 4.25 9.15 2.72
CA GLU A 99 4.85 9.24 1.41
C GLU A 99 6.34 9.46 1.56
N VAL A 100 7.14 8.58 1.00
CA VAL A 100 8.61 8.58 1.19
C VAL A 100 9.35 8.56 -0.13
N PRO A 101 10.56 9.12 -0.21
CA PRO A 101 11.42 8.95 -1.37
C PRO A 101 11.69 7.46 -1.65
N ALA A 102 11.68 7.09 -2.94
CA ALA A 102 12.03 5.76 -3.36
C ALA A 102 13.45 5.41 -2.92
N GLY A 103 13.63 4.36 -2.11
CA GLY A 103 14.95 4.02 -1.59
C GLY A 103 14.94 2.98 -0.48
N ASN A 104 15.99 3.03 0.35
CA ASN A 104 16.20 2.03 1.41
C ASN A 104 15.13 2.05 2.52
N VAL A 105 14.46 3.19 2.74
CA VAL A 105 13.38 3.31 3.73
C VAL A 105 12.24 2.34 3.43
N VAL A 106 11.89 2.15 2.15
CA VAL A 106 10.84 1.22 1.71
C VAL A 106 11.19 -0.23 2.08
N ALA A 107 12.44 -0.63 1.88
CA ALA A 107 12.89 -1.99 2.26
C ALA A 107 12.93 -2.18 3.79
N ARG A 108 13.25 -1.13 4.55
CA ARG A 108 13.21 -1.15 6.01
C ARG A 108 11.76 -1.22 6.51
N PHE A 109 10.84 -0.49 5.89
CA PHE A 109 9.42 -0.56 6.18
C PHE A 109 8.89 -1.98 6.00
N ALA A 110 9.11 -2.60 4.83
CA ALA A 110 8.69 -3.97 4.56
C ALA A 110 9.20 -4.99 5.60
N LYS A 111 10.42 -4.79 6.11
CA LYS A 111 11.00 -5.65 7.18
C LYS A 111 10.46 -5.36 8.57
N ALA A 112 9.94 -4.16 8.79
CA ALA A 112 9.43 -3.73 10.08
C ALA A 112 7.94 -4.00 10.26
N LEU A 113 7.24 -4.48 9.22
CA LEU A 113 5.83 -4.83 9.27
C LEU A 113 5.58 -5.91 10.33
N GLY A 114 4.42 -5.81 10.99
CA GLY A 114 3.84 -6.83 11.85
C GLY A 114 2.78 -7.63 11.09
N ASP A 115 1.81 -8.16 11.84
CA ASP A 115 0.73 -8.99 11.29
C ASP A 115 -0.48 -8.17 10.82
N GLY A 116 -0.42 -6.84 10.86
CA GLY A 116 -1.45 -5.95 10.34
C GLY A 116 -1.45 -5.89 8.82
N ALA A 117 -2.59 -5.54 8.23
CA ALA A 117 -2.65 -5.26 6.80
C ALA A 117 -1.77 -4.05 6.45
N ALA A 118 -1.02 -4.14 5.36
CA ALA A 118 -0.14 -3.05 4.93
C ALA A 118 -0.04 -3.00 3.40
N ALA A 119 0.36 -1.86 2.85
CA ALA A 119 0.65 -1.77 1.43
C ALA A 119 1.86 -0.88 1.15
N ILE A 120 2.52 -1.16 0.04
CA ILE A 120 3.54 -0.33 -0.58
C ILE A 120 3.10 -0.08 -2.02
N GLU A 121 3.04 1.17 -2.42
CA GLU A 121 2.55 1.59 -3.72
C GLU A 121 3.62 2.40 -4.45
N TRP A 122 4.07 1.88 -5.58
CA TRP A 122 5.00 2.55 -6.49
C TRP A 122 4.21 3.06 -7.68
N HIS A 123 4.06 4.35 -7.78
CA HIS A 123 3.44 5.02 -8.90
C HIS A 123 4.44 5.25 -10.02
N GLY A 124 3.96 5.39 -11.25
CA GLY A 124 4.82 5.64 -12.40
C GLY A 124 4.12 5.38 -13.71
N ARG A 125 4.89 5.07 -14.74
CA ARG A 125 4.40 4.82 -16.08
C ARG A 125 5.05 3.57 -16.67
N TRP A 126 4.26 2.73 -17.31
CA TRP A 126 4.83 1.66 -18.12
C TRP A 126 5.46 2.23 -19.38
N PRO A 127 6.62 1.71 -19.84
CA PRO A 127 7.42 2.33 -20.93
C PRO A 127 6.70 2.46 -22.29
N ASP A 128 5.70 1.62 -22.53
CA ASP A 128 4.91 1.58 -23.78
C ASP A 128 3.62 2.42 -23.71
N VAL A 129 3.45 3.22 -22.64
CA VAL A 129 2.30 4.10 -22.44
C VAL A 129 2.66 5.54 -22.79
N PRO A 130 1.78 6.30 -23.48
CA PRO A 130 1.97 7.74 -23.66
C PRO A 130 2.17 8.49 -22.34
N ALA A 131 2.95 9.55 -22.36
CA ALA A 131 3.25 10.35 -21.18
C ALA A 131 2.04 11.05 -20.56
N ALA A 132 0.97 11.23 -21.33
CA ALA A 132 -0.29 11.79 -20.85
C ALA A 132 -1.47 11.05 -21.50
N ASP A 133 -2.55 10.97 -20.77
CA ASP A 133 -3.84 10.46 -21.25
C ASP A 133 -4.50 11.47 -22.22
N HIS A 134 -5.65 11.09 -22.82
CA HIS A 134 -6.40 11.95 -23.75
C HIS A 134 -6.84 13.28 -23.15
N ASP A 135 -6.96 13.36 -21.82
CA ASP A 135 -7.32 14.57 -21.06
C ASP A 135 -6.09 15.33 -20.52
N GLY A 136 -4.87 14.90 -20.86
CA GLY A 136 -3.63 15.49 -20.39
C GLY A 136 -3.19 15.06 -18.99
N SER A 137 -3.94 14.16 -18.34
CA SER A 137 -3.58 13.61 -17.04
C SER A 137 -2.44 12.59 -17.17
N PRO A 138 -1.54 12.50 -16.18
CA PRO A 138 -0.54 11.43 -16.16
C PRO A 138 -1.22 10.06 -16.05
N PRO A 139 -0.62 9.00 -16.60
CA PRO A 139 -1.15 7.66 -16.46
C PRO A 139 -1.08 7.21 -14.99
N TYR A 140 -2.12 6.54 -14.53
CA TYR A 140 -2.20 5.96 -13.19
C TYR A 140 -1.72 4.51 -13.19
N ASP A 141 -0.52 4.31 -13.70
CA ASP A 141 0.16 3.02 -13.74
C ASP A 141 0.95 2.78 -12.45
N GLY A 142 1.31 1.55 -12.16
CA GLY A 142 2.15 1.27 -11.02
C GLY A 142 2.19 -0.18 -10.58
N VAL A 143 2.87 -0.39 -9.48
CA VAL A 143 2.98 -1.66 -8.76
C VAL A 143 2.53 -1.46 -7.33
N GLN A 144 1.77 -2.40 -6.80
CA GLN A 144 1.40 -2.41 -5.40
C GLN A 144 1.67 -3.80 -4.81
N VAL A 145 2.22 -3.84 -3.62
CA VAL A 145 2.19 -5.05 -2.79
C VAL A 145 1.30 -4.80 -1.58
N VAL A 146 0.32 -5.67 -1.39
CA VAL A 146 -0.56 -5.68 -0.23
C VAL A 146 -0.17 -6.86 0.65
N PHE A 147 0.26 -6.55 1.87
CA PHE A 147 0.57 -7.55 2.89
C PHE A 147 -0.69 -7.86 3.69
N HIS A 148 -0.93 -9.14 3.95
CA HIS A 148 -2.11 -9.62 4.65
C HIS A 148 -3.43 -9.13 4.04
N GLY A 149 -3.52 -9.18 2.68
CA GLY A 149 -4.71 -8.74 1.96
C GLY A 149 -4.76 -9.22 0.52
N ASP A 150 -5.98 -9.29 -0.02
CA ASP A 150 -6.29 -9.73 -1.38
C ASP A 150 -6.97 -8.63 -2.22
N ARG A 151 -7.03 -7.40 -1.69
CA ARG A 151 -7.65 -6.24 -2.33
C ARG A 151 -6.64 -5.13 -2.54
N ALA A 152 -6.72 -4.50 -3.73
CA ALA A 152 -5.92 -3.33 -4.05
C ALA A 152 -6.28 -2.12 -3.18
N GLN A 153 -7.54 -2.01 -2.79
CA GLN A 153 -7.97 -1.11 -1.74
C GLN A 153 -8.16 -1.89 -0.43
N ARG A 154 -8.28 -1.19 0.68
CA ARG A 154 -8.45 -1.82 1.99
C ARG A 154 -9.54 -2.90 1.95
N GLY A 155 -9.13 -4.13 2.21
CA GLY A 155 -9.97 -5.32 2.23
C GLY A 155 -10.01 -5.98 3.61
N ARG A 156 -10.42 -7.25 3.63
CA ARG A 156 -10.30 -8.09 4.82
C ARG A 156 -8.87 -8.58 4.96
N TRP A 157 -8.44 -8.74 6.21
CA TRP A 157 -7.18 -9.40 6.52
C TRP A 157 -7.17 -10.85 6.02
N THR A 158 -6.08 -11.26 5.41
CA THR A 158 -5.80 -12.64 4.96
C THR A 158 -4.40 -13.06 5.38
N GLU A 159 -4.11 -14.35 5.38
CA GLU A 159 -2.74 -14.84 5.61
C GLU A 159 -1.83 -14.56 4.41
N GLU A 160 -2.41 -14.40 3.22
CA GLU A 160 -1.68 -14.21 1.98
C GLU A 160 -1.36 -12.73 1.73
N HIS A 161 -0.32 -12.52 0.92
CA HIS A 161 0.12 -11.25 0.39
C HIS A 161 -0.12 -11.23 -1.12
N THR A 162 -0.56 -10.10 -1.65
CA THR A 162 -0.91 -9.99 -3.07
C THR A 162 -0.09 -8.89 -3.74
N VAL A 163 0.47 -9.20 -4.91
CA VAL A 163 1.08 -8.20 -5.78
C VAL A 163 0.10 -7.84 -6.88
N PHE A 164 -0.12 -6.55 -7.06
CA PHE A 164 -0.94 -5.97 -8.11
C PHE A 164 -0.09 -5.20 -9.10
N VAL A 165 -0.50 -5.25 -10.37
CA VAL A 165 -0.09 -4.29 -11.38
C VAL A 165 -1.26 -3.36 -11.65
N HIS A 166 -0.98 -2.06 -11.61
CA HIS A 166 -1.94 -1.03 -11.95
C HIS A 166 -1.72 -0.62 -13.40
N VAL A 167 -2.79 -0.59 -14.15
CA VAL A 167 -2.83 -0.03 -15.49
C VAL A 167 -3.90 1.04 -15.52
N THR A 168 -3.64 2.16 -16.19
CA THR A 168 -4.62 3.24 -16.31
C THR A 168 -6.00 2.69 -16.73
N LYS A 169 -7.08 3.34 -16.36
CA LYS A 169 -8.47 2.88 -16.59
C LYS A 169 -8.76 2.48 -18.05
N PHE A 170 -8.02 3.03 -19.00
CA PHE A 170 -8.07 2.70 -20.41
C PHE A 170 -7.11 1.56 -20.81
N GLY A 171 -6.25 1.12 -19.89
CA GLY A 171 -5.34 0.01 -20.09
C GLY A 171 -6.06 -1.33 -20.16
N ASP A 172 -5.45 -2.26 -20.88
CA ASP A 172 -6.05 -3.57 -21.17
C ASP A 172 -5.45 -4.71 -20.31
N LEU A 173 -6.18 -5.80 -20.27
CA LEU A 173 -5.77 -7.05 -19.63
C LEU A 173 -4.49 -7.63 -20.29
N SER A 174 -4.23 -7.35 -21.58
CA SER A 174 -3.06 -7.85 -22.29
C SER A 174 -1.78 -7.34 -21.66
N ARG A 175 -1.74 -6.06 -21.27
CA ARG A 175 -0.59 -5.48 -20.55
C ARG A 175 -0.39 -6.14 -19.19
N ALA A 176 -1.46 -6.28 -18.40
CA ALA A 176 -1.37 -6.94 -17.11
C ALA A 176 -0.83 -8.38 -17.23
N ARG A 177 -1.23 -9.12 -18.27
CA ARG A 177 -0.70 -10.47 -18.56
C ARG A 177 0.78 -10.47 -18.90
N LYS A 178 1.26 -9.50 -19.70
CA LYS A 178 2.70 -9.37 -20.01
C LYS A 178 3.53 -9.08 -18.76
N LEU A 179 3.05 -8.20 -17.92
CA LEU A 179 3.71 -7.86 -16.65
C LEU A 179 3.72 -9.05 -15.68
N ALA A 180 2.60 -9.76 -15.55
CA ALA A 180 2.54 -10.99 -14.75
C ALA A 180 3.54 -12.04 -15.22
N ALA A 181 3.63 -12.28 -16.55
CA ALA A 181 4.56 -13.22 -17.14
C ALA A 181 6.03 -12.86 -16.87
N HIS A 182 6.37 -11.56 -16.75
CA HIS A 182 7.74 -11.12 -16.43
C HIS A 182 8.23 -11.62 -15.06
N ILE A 183 7.33 -11.80 -14.12
CA ILE A 183 7.66 -12.37 -12.80
C ILE A 183 7.37 -13.87 -12.68
N GLY A 184 7.01 -14.53 -13.79
CA GLY A 184 6.64 -15.95 -13.81
C GLY A 184 5.25 -16.23 -13.23
N GLY A 185 4.40 -15.20 -13.13
CA GLY A 185 3.02 -15.28 -12.64
C GLY A 185 2.01 -15.19 -13.77
N GLU A 186 0.74 -15.12 -13.39
CA GLU A 186 -0.40 -14.90 -14.26
C GLU A 186 -1.40 -13.93 -13.61
N VAL A 187 -2.35 -13.42 -14.38
CA VAL A 187 -3.44 -12.61 -13.80
C VAL A 187 -4.42 -13.54 -13.09
N LEU A 188 -4.56 -13.37 -11.79
CA LEU A 188 -5.28 -14.28 -10.90
C LEU A 188 -6.78 -13.99 -10.76
N GLY A 189 -7.32 -13.02 -11.48
CA GLY A 189 -8.73 -12.67 -11.40
C GLY A 189 -9.10 -11.42 -12.18
N GLU A 190 -10.30 -10.93 -11.93
CA GLU A 190 -10.79 -9.69 -12.53
C GLU A 190 -10.05 -8.46 -11.99
N ALA A 191 -10.04 -7.39 -12.79
CA ALA A 191 -9.53 -6.10 -12.35
C ALA A 191 -10.32 -5.59 -11.14
N GLN A 192 -9.60 -5.13 -10.16
CA GLN A 192 -10.15 -4.38 -9.04
C GLN A 192 -10.04 -2.88 -9.30
N LEU A 193 -10.76 -2.08 -8.51
CA LEU A 193 -10.59 -0.64 -8.50
C LEU A 193 -9.20 -0.33 -7.92
N GLY A 194 -8.39 0.42 -8.67
CA GLY A 194 -7.10 0.92 -8.23
C GLY A 194 -7.20 2.35 -7.65
N TRP A 195 -6.07 3.05 -7.58
CA TRP A 195 -5.99 4.46 -7.13
C TRP A 195 -6.46 5.46 -8.19
#